data_de6d129c58e79f0184bb25d8f5904460
#
_entry.id   de6d129c58e79f0184bb25d8f5904460
#
_cell.length_a   1.000
_cell.length_b   1.000
_cell.length_c   1.000
_cell.angle_alpha   90.00
_cell.angle_beta   90.00
_cell.angle_gamma   90.00
#
_symmetry.space_group_name_H-M   'P 1'
#
loop_
_entity.id
_entity.type
_entity.pdbx_description
1 polymer ?
#
loop_
_entity_poly.entity_id
_entity_poly.type
_entity_poly.pdbx_seq_one_letter_code
_entity_poly.pdbx_strand_id
1 'polypeptide(L)'
;MRRNAEKTLFIRGGSVYTERRFVKSYADGKGAKDMTLSLQDFLSSLVSNPMLILTVLLTLGVIFVNGWTDAPNAIATCVSTRSMGPRAAILMAAGCNFLGVLVMTLINASVAQTIYNMVDFRGNSHEASVALCAALFAIVLWAVAAWYFGIPTSESHALIAGLSGAAIALHGGLGGINGAEWVKVLYGLALSTFLGFAFGWAAAKLTALLCRGMDRRKTTRFFRGAQIGGAAAMAFMHGAQDGQKFMGVFMLGVFLASGNGDAAQFTLPLWLMILCSLVMAVGTSVGGYRIIKAVGMDMVKLEKYQGFAADLAASACLLVSFFTGGIPVSTTHTKTTAIMGVGAAKRLSAVKWSVVKEMVLTFPGCGLIGFLMAWLFMRLF
;
A
#
# COMPACT_ATOMS: atom_id res chain seq x y z
N MET A 1 6.67 45.46 -32.25
CA MET A 1 5.19 45.52 -32.34
C MET A 1 4.59 44.83 -31.11
N ARG A 2 4.04 45.65 -30.21
CA ARG A 2 3.34 45.22 -29.00
C ARG A 2 1.96 44.75 -29.35
N ARG A 3 1.49 43.61 -28.85
CA ARG A 3 0.08 43.28 -28.79
C ARG A 3 -0.30 42.97 -27.35
N ASN A 4 -1.18 43.79 -26.86
CA ASN A 4 -1.89 43.73 -25.58
C ASN A 4 -2.74 42.46 -25.50
N ALA A 5 -2.70 41.76 -24.41
CA ALA A 5 -3.73 40.81 -24.01
C ALA A 5 -4.55 41.44 -22.89
N GLU A 6 -5.83 41.58 -23.17
CA GLU A 6 -6.83 42.21 -22.31
C GLU A 6 -7.06 41.42 -21.02
N LYS A 7 -7.11 42.21 -19.95
CA LYS A 7 -7.55 41.72 -18.62
C LYS A 7 -9.06 41.73 -18.55
N THR A 8 -9.68 40.60 -18.46
CA THR A 8 -11.09 40.54 -18.06
C THR A 8 -11.16 40.39 -16.55
N LEU A 9 -11.53 41.47 -15.90
CA LEU A 9 -11.74 41.60 -14.46
C LEU A 9 -13.17 41.17 -14.13
N PHE A 10 -13.38 40.04 -13.47
CA PHE A 10 -14.65 39.71 -12.82
C PHE A 10 -14.50 39.87 -11.32
N ILE A 11 -15.12 40.93 -10.77
CA ILE A 11 -15.21 41.18 -9.32
C ILE A 11 -16.50 40.53 -8.83
N ARG A 12 -16.38 39.52 -7.95
CA ARG A 12 -17.39 39.21 -6.92
C ARG A 12 -16.71 38.62 -5.67
N GLY A 13 -16.72 39.41 -4.65
CA GLY A 13 -16.73 39.18 -3.22
C GLY A 13 -15.91 38.06 -2.61
N GLY A 14 -14.81 38.40 -1.94
CA GLY A 14 -14.29 37.65 -0.79
C GLY A 14 -13.11 36.72 -1.07
N SER A 15 -11.93 37.14 -0.55
CA SER A 15 -10.71 36.33 -0.36
C SER A 15 -9.76 36.15 -1.56
N VAL A 16 -9.01 37.19 -1.87
CA VAL A 16 -7.92 37.20 -2.89
C VAL A 16 -6.55 36.81 -2.29
N TYR A 17 -6.47 36.33 -1.05
CA TYR A 17 -5.16 36.21 -0.38
C TYR A 17 -4.45 34.86 -0.51
N THR A 18 -5.12 33.78 -0.95
CA THR A 18 -4.54 32.44 -0.98
C THR A 18 -3.92 32.02 -2.31
N GLU A 19 -4.45 32.50 -3.45
CA GLU A 19 -3.94 32.11 -4.78
C GLU A 19 -2.58 32.71 -5.16
N ARG A 20 -2.24 33.89 -4.64
CA ARG A 20 -1.01 34.59 -5.09
C ARG A 20 0.31 33.99 -4.58
N ARG A 21 0.30 33.22 -3.52
CA ARG A 21 1.56 32.59 -3.03
C ARG A 21 1.93 31.32 -3.79
N PHE A 22 0.95 30.53 -4.21
CA PHE A 22 1.18 29.34 -5.02
C PHE A 22 1.63 29.67 -6.45
N VAL A 23 1.03 30.68 -7.08
CA VAL A 23 1.33 31.08 -8.46
C VAL A 23 2.68 31.79 -8.61
N LYS A 24 3.20 32.44 -7.56
CA LYS A 24 4.46 33.18 -7.64
C LYS A 24 5.72 32.29 -7.75
N SER A 25 5.63 31.01 -7.38
CA SER A 25 6.74 30.04 -7.53
C SER A 25 6.92 29.51 -8.95
N TYR A 26 5.88 29.63 -9.80
CA TYR A 26 5.93 29.12 -11.17
C TYR A 26 6.48 30.14 -12.20
N ALA A 27 6.47 31.44 -11.87
CA ALA A 27 6.85 32.51 -12.80
C ALA A 27 8.36 32.78 -12.90
N ASP A 28 9.18 32.28 -12.00
CA ASP A 28 10.62 32.64 -11.88
C ASP A 28 11.59 31.64 -12.54
N GLY A 29 11.19 30.90 -13.55
CA GLY A 29 12.12 30.24 -14.51
C GLY A 29 13.29 29.41 -13.94
N LYS A 30 13.23 28.97 -12.67
CA LYS A 30 14.18 28.04 -12.05
C LYS A 30 13.61 26.66 -12.09
N GLY A 31 14.32 25.72 -12.68
CA GLY A 31 13.94 24.35 -12.97
C GLY A 31 13.05 23.68 -11.91
N ALA A 32 12.26 22.70 -12.33
CA ALA A 32 11.25 22.00 -11.54
C ALA A 32 11.68 21.86 -10.07
N LYS A 33 11.24 22.77 -9.21
CA LYS A 33 11.46 22.68 -7.77
C LYS A 33 10.52 21.59 -7.27
N ASP A 34 11.11 20.60 -6.62
CA ASP A 34 10.38 19.62 -5.82
C ASP A 34 9.32 20.34 -4.97
N MET A 35 8.04 20.07 -5.24
CA MET A 35 6.97 20.66 -4.46
C MET A 35 6.94 20.02 -3.09
N THR A 36 7.32 20.76 -2.06
CA THR A 36 7.20 20.36 -0.66
C THR A 36 5.93 20.99 -0.06
N LEU A 37 5.02 20.13 0.40
CA LEU A 37 3.81 20.58 1.09
C LEU A 37 4.13 20.88 2.56
N SER A 38 4.10 22.16 2.96
CA SER A 38 4.26 22.50 4.39
C SER A 38 3.02 22.09 5.19
N LEU A 39 3.19 21.77 6.48
CA LEU A 39 2.07 21.44 7.35
C LEU A 39 1.09 22.61 7.48
N GLN A 40 1.60 23.85 7.52
CA GLN A 40 0.77 25.04 7.65
C GLN A 40 -0.10 25.27 6.41
N ASP A 41 0.47 25.10 5.22
CA ASP A 41 -0.29 25.23 3.96
C ASP A 41 -1.34 24.13 3.83
N PHE A 42 -0.99 22.91 4.23
CA PHE A 42 -1.93 21.80 4.29
C PHE A 42 -3.11 22.07 5.22
N LEU A 43 -2.85 22.51 6.46
CA LEU A 43 -3.90 22.82 7.43
C LEU A 43 -4.80 23.97 6.98
N SER A 44 -4.23 25.01 6.37
CA SER A 44 -5.02 26.11 5.83
C SER A 44 -5.91 25.68 4.67
N SER A 45 -5.41 24.80 3.78
CA SER A 45 -6.17 24.22 2.68
C SER A 45 -7.28 23.27 3.19
N LEU A 46 -6.99 22.52 4.25
CA LEU A 46 -7.94 21.58 4.85
C LEU A 46 -9.16 22.33 5.42
N VAL A 47 -8.96 23.46 6.11
CA VAL A 47 -10.07 24.26 6.66
C VAL A 47 -10.92 24.92 5.57
N SER A 48 -10.31 25.28 4.44
CA SER A 48 -10.99 25.98 3.35
C SER A 48 -11.71 25.06 2.36
N ASN A 49 -11.38 23.76 2.32
CA ASN A 49 -11.89 22.82 1.33
C ASN A 49 -12.50 21.55 1.96
N PRO A 50 -13.85 21.48 2.08
CA PRO A 50 -14.52 20.32 2.65
C PRO A 50 -14.23 19.01 1.89
N MET A 51 -14.01 19.07 0.56
CA MET A 51 -13.70 17.91 -0.24
C MET A 51 -12.33 17.34 0.12
N LEU A 52 -11.36 18.22 0.44
CA LEU A 52 -10.06 17.79 0.94
C LEU A 52 -10.17 17.09 2.30
N ILE A 53 -11.04 17.59 3.20
CA ILE A 53 -11.29 16.92 4.49
C ILE A 53 -11.76 15.48 4.25
N LEU A 54 -12.77 15.30 3.40
CA LEU A 54 -13.31 13.99 3.08
C LEU A 54 -12.25 13.05 2.48
N THR A 55 -11.49 13.54 1.50
CA THR A 55 -10.41 12.79 0.85
C THR A 55 -9.34 12.36 1.86
N VAL A 56 -8.93 13.27 2.74
CA VAL A 56 -7.94 12.98 3.80
C VAL A 56 -8.48 11.93 4.77
N LEU A 57 -9.71 12.09 5.24
CA LEU A 57 -10.33 11.12 6.15
C LEU A 57 -10.45 9.73 5.52
N LEU A 58 -10.86 9.64 4.26
CA LEU A 58 -10.94 8.37 3.54
C LEU A 58 -9.55 7.76 3.32
N THR A 59 -8.54 8.56 2.96
CA THR A 59 -7.17 8.06 2.79
C THR A 59 -6.59 7.54 4.10
N LEU A 60 -6.75 8.29 5.20
CA LEU A 60 -6.36 7.80 6.52
C LEU A 60 -7.15 6.57 6.95
N GLY A 61 -8.42 6.49 6.57
CA GLY A 61 -9.26 5.30 6.73
C GLY A 61 -8.68 4.08 6.00
N VAL A 62 -8.26 4.23 4.75
CA VAL A 62 -7.59 3.16 3.97
C VAL A 62 -6.29 2.73 4.67
N ILE A 63 -5.46 3.67 5.12
CA ILE A 63 -4.21 3.37 5.85
C ILE A 63 -4.49 2.60 7.14
N PHE A 64 -5.49 3.03 7.90
CA PHE A 64 -5.90 2.37 9.13
C PHE A 64 -6.37 0.94 8.86
N VAL A 65 -7.24 0.76 7.86
CA VAL A 65 -7.78 -0.54 7.48
C VAL A 65 -6.66 -1.46 6.96
N ASN A 66 -5.71 -0.95 6.17
CA ASN A 66 -4.54 -1.72 5.76
C ASN A 66 -3.73 -2.24 6.96
N GLY A 67 -3.45 -1.38 7.94
CA GLY A 67 -2.81 -1.79 9.18
C GLY A 67 -3.59 -2.88 9.92
N TRP A 68 -4.92 -2.79 9.93
CA TRP A 68 -5.79 -3.73 10.62
C TRP A 68 -5.96 -5.06 9.89
N THR A 69 -6.10 -5.05 8.56
CA THR A 69 -6.50 -6.22 7.77
C THR A 69 -5.34 -6.89 7.02
N ASP A 70 -4.34 -6.15 6.58
CA ASP A 70 -3.22 -6.67 5.79
C ASP A 70 -1.94 -6.90 6.63
N ALA A 71 -1.57 -5.98 7.51
CA ALA A 71 -0.38 -6.13 8.36
C ALA A 71 -0.33 -7.44 9.19
N PRO A 72 -1.44 -8.04 9.62
CA PRO A 72 -1.46 -9.36 10.28
C PRO A 72 -0.83 -10.49 9.46
N ASN A 73 -0.79 -10.38 8.13
CA ASN A 73 -0.11 -11.35 7.26
C ASN A 73 1.38 -11.46 7.60
N ALA A 74 2.03 -10.35 7.96
CA ALA A 74 3.45 -10.33 8.29
C ALA A 74 3.81 -11.23 9.49
N ILE A 75 2.91 -11.32 10.48
CA ILE A 75 3.14 -12.08 11.72
C ILE A 75 2.42 -13.43 11.77
N ALA A 76 1.64 -13.77 10.75
CA ALA A 76 0.81 -14.97 10.74
C ALA A 76 1.63 -16.26 10.99
N THR A 77 2.80 -16.39 10.39
CA THR A 77 3.73 -17.50 10.58
C THR A 77 4.29 -17.57 12.01
N CYS A 78 4.64 -16.42 12.60
CA CYS A 78 5.20 -16.34 13.94
C CYS A 78 4.17 -16.77 15.01
N VAL A 79 2.91 -16.38 14.83
CA VAL A 79 1.80 -16.75 15.72
C VAL A 79 1.44 -18.22 15.54
N SER A 80 1.28 -18.69 14.29
CA SER A 80 0.85 -20.06 13.98
C SER A 80 1.87 -21.11 14.43
N THR A 81 3.18 -20.80 14.32
CA THR A 81 4.26 -21.67 14.81
C THR A 81 4.45 -21.60 16.33
N ARG A 82 3.65 -20.79 17.02
CA ARG A 82 3.75 -20.54 18.48
C ARG A 82 5.14 -20.05 18.88
N SER A 83 5.78 -19.23 18.03
CA SER A 83 7.06 -18.60 18.36
C SER A 83 6.88 -17.41 19.29
N MET A 84 5.77 -16.67 19.12
CA MET A 84 5.34 -15.54 19.97
C MET A 84 3.83 -15.57 20.18
N GLY A 85 3.36 -15.04 21.29
CA GLY A 85 1.92 -14.87 21.54
C GLY A 85 1.31 -13.79 20.63
N PRO A 86 0.02 -13.92 20.27
CA PRO A 86 -0.60 -13.02 19.28
C PRO A 86 -0.52 -11.54 19.66
N ARG A 87 -0.80 -11.17 20.91
CA ARG A 87 -0.75 -9.77 21.38
C ARG A 87 0.64 -9.16 21.24
N ALA A 88 1.67 -9.90 21.67
CA ALA A 88 3.06 -9.44 21.56
C ALA A 88 3.50 -9.33 20.09
N ALA A 89 3.07 -10.26 19.23
CA ALA A 89 3.35 -10.21 17.80
C ALA A 89 2.68 -9.01 17.11
N ILE A 90 1.45 -8.68 17.49
CA ILE A 90 0.72 -7.50 16.98
C ILE A 90 1.42 -6.21 17.38
N LEU A 91 1.82 -6.05 18.64
CA LEU A 91 2.56 -4.86 19.10
C LEU A 91 3.93 -4.73 18.44
N MET A 92 4.65 -5.83 18.26
CA MET A 92 5.90 -5.86 17.50
C MET A 92 5.66 -5.42 16.06
N ALA A 93 4.63 -5.96 15.41
CA ALA A 93 4.29 -5.60 14.03
C ALA A 93 3.91 -4.11 13.91
N ALA A 94 3.15 -3.56 14.85
CA ALA A 94 2.80 -2.15 14.87
C ALA A 94 4.05 -1.25 14.94
N GLY A 95 4.98 -1.55 15.84
CA GLY A 95 6.25 -0.82 15.94
C GLY A 95 7.13 -0.98 14.70
N CYS A 96 7.23 -2.20 14.14
CA CYS A 96 8.01 -2.45 12.94
C CYS A 96 7.38 -1.80 11.70
N ASN A 97 6.06 -1.81 11.54
CA ASN A 97 5.36 -1.10 10.48
C ASN A 97 5.62 0.41 10.57
N PHE A 98 5.50 1.00 11.77
CA PHE A 98 5.81 2.41 11.96
C PHE A 98 7.23 2.75 11.49
N LEU A 99 8.21 1.98 11.93
CA LEU A 99 9.60 2.19 11.53
C LEU A 99 9.82 1.93 10.04
N GLY A 100 9.17 0.92 9.48
CA GLY A 100 9.27 0.60 8.05
C GLY A 100 8.77 1.73 7.16
N VAL A 101 7.58 2.27 7.46
CA VAL A 101 7.02 3.42 6.74
C VAL A 101 7.98 4.61 6.82
N LEU A 102 8.41 4.98 8.03
CA LEU A 102 9.22 6.18 8.25
C LEU A 102 10.62 6.04 7.63
N VAL A 103 11.36 5.00 8.01
CA VAL A 103 12.78 4.86 7.64
C VAL A 103 12.93 4.64 6.14
N MET A 104 12.14 3.72 5.56
CA MET A 104 12.30 3.38 4.15
C MET A 104 11.80 4.50 3.22
N THR A 105 10.80 5.27 3.63
CA THR A 105 10.36 6.45 2.86
C THR A 105 11.41 7.57 2.87
N LEU A 106 12.15 7.73 3.97
CA LEU A 106 13.28 8.67 4.02
C LEU A 106 14.44 8.25 3.08
N ILE A 107 14.61 6.94 2.85
CA ILE A 107 15.67 6.42 1.96
C ILE A 107 15.24 6.54 0.48
N ASN A 108 14.03 6.16 0.16
CA ASN A 108 13.52 6.13 -1.21
C ASN A 108 11.97 6.18 -1.22
N ALA A 109 11.40 7.17 -1.87
CA ALA A 109 9.96 7.37 -1.99
C ALA A 109 9.39 6.98 -3.38
N SER A 110 10.12 6.22 -4.18
CA SER A 110 9.77 5.92 -5.58
C SER A 110 8.47 5.13 -5.74
N VAL A 111 8.11 4.30 -4.76
CA VAL A 111 6.82 3.56 -4.77
C VAL A 111 5.64 4.53 -4.68
N ALA A 112 5.74 5.57 -3.85
CA ALA A 112 4.70 6.60 -3.74
C ALA A 112 4.51 7.34 -5.08
N GLN A 113 5.62 7.67 -5.76
CA GLN A 113 5.59 8.33 -7.06
C GLN A 113 4.95 7.45 -8.14
N THR A 114 5.24 6.14 -8.16
CA THR A 114 4.62 5.19 -9.10
C THR A 114 3.10 5.13 -8.92
N ILE A 115 2.62 5.04 -7.69
CA ILE A 115 1.18 5.00 -7.40
C ILE A 115 0.50 6.32 -7.76
N TYR A 116 1.13 7.45 -7.45
CA TYR A 116 0.63 8.77 -7.84
C TYR A 116 0.47 8.91 -9.35
N ASN A 117 1.46 8.47 -10.13
CA ASN A 117 1.50 8.60 -11.58
C ASN A 117 0.72 7.50 -12.34
N MET A 118 0.24 6.47 -11.65
CA MET A 118 -0.39 5.29 -12.27
C MET A 118 -1.74 5.62 -12.91
N VAL A 119 -2.47 6.56 -12.35
CA VAL A 119 -3.80 7.00 -12.78
C VAL A 119 -3.82 8.49 -13.03
N ASP A 120 -4.59 8.89 -14.03
CA ASP A 120 -4.83 10.27 -14.36
C ASP A 120 -6.25 10.66 -13.93
N PHE A 121 -6.33 11.56 -12.96
CA PHE A 121 -7.58 12.18 -12.52
C PHE A 121 -7.69 13.64 -12.98
N ARG A 122 -6.92 14.04 -14.00
CA ARG A 122 -6.97 15.39 -14.56
C ARG A 122 -8.29 15.64 -15.27
N GLY A 123 -8.75 16.90 -15.23
CA GLY A 123 -10.01 17.34 -15.80
C GLY A 123 -10.74 18.32 -14.88
N ASN A 124 -12.04 18.13 -14.70
CA ASN A 124 -12.81 18.86 -13.71
C ASN A 124 -12.37 18.44 -12.31
N SER A 125 -11.76 19.35 -11.55
CA SER A 125 -11.17 19.04 -10.23
C SER A 125 -12.20 18.53 -9.22
N HIS A 126 -13.47 18.93 -9.37
CA HIS A 126 -14.56 18.42 -8.52
C HIS A 126 -14.86 16.96 -8.84
N GLU A 127 -15.12 16.61 -10.09
CA GLU A 127 -15.41 15.23 -10.52
C GLU A 127 -14.23 14.29 -10.20
N ALA A 128 -13.00 14.76 -10.43
CA ALA A 128 -11.79 14.03 -10.09
C ALA A 128 -11.70 13.71 -8.58
N SER A 129 -12.01 14.69 -7.73
CA SER A 129 -12.01 14.50 -6.27
C SER A 129 -13.13 13.56 -5.83
N VAL A 130 -14.32 13.65 -6.42
CA VAL A 130 -15.46 12.75 -6.18
C VAL A 130 -15.07 11.31 -6.59
N ALA A 131 -14.47 11.12 -7.77
CA ALA A 131 -14.03 9.81 -8.24
C ALA A 131 -12.95 9.20 -7.33
N LEU A 132 -12.00 10.03 -6.85
CA LEU A 132 -10.98 9.58 -5.89
C LEU A 132 -11.62 9.17 -4.57
N CYS A 133 -12.55 9.95 -4.01
CA CYS A 133 -13.28 9.60 -2.79
C CYS A 133 -14.06 8.29 -2.95
N ALA A 134 -14.70 8.09 -4.10
CA ALA A 134 -15.42 6.86 -4.41
C ALA A 134 -14.49 5.64 -4.46
N ALA A 135 -13.30 5.80 -5.07
CA ALA A 135 -12.28 4.76 -5.09
C ALA A 135 -11.81 4.39 -3.67
N LEU A 136 -11.49 5.38 -2.85
CA LEU A 136 -11.06 5.18 -1.47
C LEU A 136 -12.15 4.50 -0.63
N PHE A 137 -13.39 4.90 -0.79
CA PHE A 137 -14.53 4.26 -0.15
C PHE A 137 -14.68 2.79 -0.58
N ALA A 138 -14.56 2.51 -1.89
CA ALA A 138 -14.61 1.14 -2.43
C ALA A 138 -13.50 0.24 -1.86
N ILE A 139 -12.29 0.79 -1.69
CA ILE A 139 -11.15 0.07 -1.11
C ILE A 139 -11.43 -0.28 0.35
N VAL A 140 -11.91 0.67 1.16
CA VAL A 140 -12.27 0.42 2.56
C VAL A 140 -13.38 -0.64 2.66
N LEU A 141 -14.41 -0.52 1.83
CA LEU A 141 -15.53 -1.46 1.80
C LEU A 141 -15.04 -2.88 1.47
N TRP A 142 -14.21 -3.02 0.43
CA TRP A 142 -13.63 -4.31 0.04
C TRP A 142 -12.78 -4.91 1.15
N ALA A 143 -11.89 -4.13 1.74
CA ALA A 143 -10.99 -4.58 2.79
C ALA A 143 -11.74 -5.06 4.04
N VAL A 144 -12.73 -4.30 4.49
CA VAL A 144 -13.57 -4.67 5.64
C VAL A 144 -14.41 -5.91 5.34
N ALA A 145 -14.99 -6.00 4.14
CA ALA A 145 -15.75 -7.19 3.73
C ALA A 145 -14.87 -8.44 3.69
N ALA A 146 -13.70 -8.34 3.06
CA ALA A 146 -12.75 -9.45 2.98
C ALA A 146 -12.27 -9.90 4.37
N TRP A 147 -11.95 -8.95 5.25
CA TRP A 147 -11.62 -9.26 6.64
C TRP A 147 -12.77 -9.94 7.37
N TYR A 148 -14.01 -9.47 7.17
CA TYR A 148 -15.19 -10.08 7.79
C TYR A 148 -15.34 -11.55 7.42
N PHE A 149 -15.14 -11.90 6.16
CA PHE A 149 -15.19 -13.27 5.66
C PHE A 149 -13.90 -14.06 5.91
N GLY A 150 -12.82 -13.43 6.41
CA GLY A 150 -11.53 -14.06 6.66
C GLY A 150 -10.77 -14.41 5.38
N ILE A 151 -11.05 -13.71 4.29
CA ILE A 151 -10.37 -13.86 2.99
C ILE A 151 -9.07 -13.04 3.04
N PRO A 152 -7.90 -13.65 2.88
CA PRO A 152 -6.64 -12.92 2.81
C PRO A 152 -6.55 -12.18 1.47
N THR A 153 -6.85 -10.89 1.50
CA THR A 153 -6.78 -10.03 0.32
C THR A 153 -5.54 -9.16 0.34
N SER A 154 -5.18 -8.64 -0.81
CA SER A 154 -4.11 -7.67 -0.96
C SER A 154 -4.67 -6.26 -1.06
N GLU A 155 -4.42 -5.45 -0.05
CA GLU A 155 -4.80 -4.03 -0.04
C GLU A 155 -4.09 -3.27 -1.19
N SER A 156 -2.88 -3.69 -1.56
CA SER A 156 -2.18 -3.12 -2.71
C SER A 156 -2.96 -3.33 -4.02
N HIS A 157 -3.52 -4.54 -4.19
CA HIS A 157 -4.34 -4.84 -5.37
C HIS A 157 -5.68 -4.11 -5.32
N ALA A 158 -6.30 -4.02 -4.13
CA ALA A 158 -7.51 -3.25 -3.94
C ALA A 158 -7.30 -1.76 -4.27
N LEU A 159 -6.17 -1.19 -3.81
CA LEU A 159 -5.80 0.19 -4.10
C LEU A 159 -5.63 0.43 -5.61
N ILE A 160 -4.79 -0.36 -6.25
CA ILE A 160 -4.49 -0.23 -7.69
C ILE A 160 -5.76 -0.41 -8.52
N ALA A 161 -6.52 -1.46 -8.24
CA ALA A 161 -7.74 -1.78 -8.98
C ALA A 161 -8.84 -0.74 -8.74
N GLY A 162 -9.05 -0.32 -7.48
CA GLY A 162 -10.05 0.68 -7.13
C GLY A 162 -9.79 2.04 -7.77
N LEU A 163 -8.55 2.53 -7.69
CA LEU A 163 -8.13 3.77 -8.35
C LEU A 163 -8.29 3.68 -9.88
N SER A 164 -7.89 2.56 -10.47
CA SER A 164 -8.00 2.37 -11.92
C SER A 164 -9.45 2.28 -12.38
N GLY A 165 -10.31 1.58 -11.62
CA GLY A 165 -11.73 1.51 -11.89
C GLY A 165 -12.37 2.90 -11.86
N ALA A 166 -12.05 3.73 -10.88
CA ALA A 166 -12.54 5.09 -10.77
C ALA A 166 -12.02 6.00 -11.89
N ALA A 167 -10.76 5.88 -12.28
CA ALA A 167 -10.19 6.63 -13.40
C ALA A 167 -10.85 6.24 -14.74
N ILE A 168 -11.14 4.96 -14.94
CA ILE A 168 -11.89 4.48 -16.12
C ILE A 168 -13.31 5.05 -16.14
N ALA A 169 -13.98 5.11 -15.00
CA ALA A 169 -15.32 5.71 -14.90
C ALA A 169 -15.29 7.22 -15.20
N LEU A 170 -14.30 7.93 -14.67
CA LEU A 170 -14.12 9.37 -14.86
C LEU A 170 -13.90 9.74 -16.34
N HIS A 171 -13.05 8.99 -17.04
CA HIS A 171 -12.68 9.27 -18.44
C HIS A 171 -13.58 8.55 -19.46
N GLY A 172 -14.53 7.74 -19.03
CA GLY A 172 -15.36 6.92 -19.93
C GLY A 172 -14.56 5.86 -20.72
N GLY A 173 -13.35 5.51 -20.27
CA GLY A 173 -12.47 4.55 -20.94
C GLY A 173 -11.06 4.51 -20.35
N LEU A 174 -10.12 3.85 -21.06
CA LEU A 174 -8.76 3.63 -20.59
C LEU A 174 -7.85 4.88 -20.63
N GLY A 175 -8.35 6.03 -21.08
CA GLY A 175 -7.56 7.26 -21.19
C GLY A 175 -6.98 7.78 -19.86
N GLY A 176 -7.61 7.43 -18.72
CA GLY A 176 -7.12 7.76 -17.38
C GLY A 176 -6.06 6.79 -16.84
N ILE A 177 -5.58 5.83 -17.61
CA ILE A 177 -4.61 4.82 -17.19
C ILE A 177 -3.24 5.12 -17.80
N ASN A 178 -2.23 5.32 -16.97
CA ASN A 178 -0.86 5.44 -17.41
C ASN A 178 -0.25 4.05 -17.69
N GLY A 179 -0.21 3.66 -18.97
CA GLY A 179 0.27 2.35 -19.37
C GLY A 179 1.72 2.04 -18.96
N ALA A 180 2.61 3.05 -18.92
CA ALA A 180 4.00 2.87 -18.52
C ALA A 180 4.12 2.51 -17.03
N GLU A 181 3.37 3.17 -16.15
CA GLU A 181 3.33 2.84 -14.73
C GLU A 181 2.60 1.52 -14.48
N TRP A 182 1.57 1.22 -15.28
CA TRP A 182 0.85 -0.06 -15.20
C TRP A 182 1.73 -1.26 -15.56
N VAL A 183 2.66 -1.11 -16.51
CA VAL A 183 3.66 -2.15 -16.80
C VAL A 183 4.49 -2.47 -15.56
N LYS A 184 4.92 -1.45 -14.79
CA LYS A 184 5.63 -1.67 -13.51
C LYS A 184 4.76 -2.43 -12.50
N VAL A 185 3.46 -2.12 -12.43
CA VAL A 185 2.50 -2.83 -11.58
C VAL A 185 2.40 -4.30 -11.96
N LEU A 186 2.26 -4.62 -13.24
CA LEU A 186 2.21 -6.00 -13.75
C LEU A 186 3.51 -6.77 -13.45
N TYR A 187 4.66 -6.12 -13.64
CA TYR A 187 5.94 -6.69 -13.22
C TYR A 187 5.99 -6.96 -11.71
N GLY A 188 5.53 -6.02 -10.89
CA GLY A 188 5.45 -6.20 -9.43
C GLY A 188 4.56 -7.36 -9.03
N LEU A 189 3.44 -7.54 -9.73
CA LEU A 189 2.51 -8.64 -9.52
C LEU A 189 3.14 -9.99 -9.84
N ALA A 190 3.78 -10.11 -11.00
CA ALA A 190 4.50 -11.30 -11.41
C ALA A 190 5.67 -11.59 -10.44
N LEU A 191 6.48 -10.56 -10.14
CA LEU A 191 7.63 -10.68 -9.26
C LEU A 191 7.23 -11.17 -7.87
N SER A 192 6.20 -10.56 -7.25
CA SER A 192 5.71 -10.94 -5.92
C SER A 192 5.25 -12.39 -5.86
N THR A 193 4.63 -12.88 -6.93
CA THR A 193 4.10 -14.23 -7.00
C THR A 193 5.21 -15.27 -7.24
N PHE A 194 6.01 -15.07 -8.30
CA PHE A 194 7.02 -16.05 -8.69
C PHE A 194 8.26 -16.05 -7.78
N LEU A 195 8.81 -14.85 -7.47
CA LEU A 195 9.99 -14.77 -6.59
C LEU A 195 9.64 -15.12 -5.16
N GLY A 196 8.46 -14.70 -4.66
CA GLY A 196 8.01 -15.10 -3.33
C GLY A 196 7.99 -16.62 -3.20
N PHE A 197 7.38 -17.33 -4.15
CA PHE A 197 7.33 -18.78 -4.16
C PHE A 197 8.73 -19.42 -4.28
N ALA A 198 9.53 -18.99 -5.26
CA ALA A 198 10.85 -19.54 -5.51
C ALA A 198 11.80 -19.33 -4.32
N PHE A 199 11.81 -18.12 -3.76
CA PHE A 199 12.63 -17.81 -2.58
C PHE A 199 12.17 -18.61 -1.34
N GLY A 200 10.85 -18.75 -1.14
CA GLY A 200 10.29 -19.57 -0.06
C GLY A 200 10.71 -21.03 -0.18
N TRP A 201 10.60 -21.59 -1.37
CA TRP A 201 11.03 -22.96 -1.63
C TRP A 201 12.55 -23.14 -1.41
N ALA A 202 13.36 -22.26 -1.98
CA ALA A 202 14.81 -22.29 -1.86
C ALA A 202 15.26 -22.11 -0.40
N ALA A 203 14.70 -21.12 0.32
CA ALA A 203 15.02 -20.88 1.73
C ALA A 203 14.67 -22.08 2.62
N ALA A 204 13.54 -22.74 2.38
CA ALA A 204 13.18 -23.95 3.12
C ALA A 204 14.15 -25.11 2.87
N LYS A 205 14.53 -25.36 1.60
CA LYS A 205 15.49 -26.39 1.23
C LYS A 205 16.87 -26.10 1.80
N LEU A 206 17.33 -24.85 1.69
CA LEU A 206 18.62 -24.43 2.22
C LEU A 206 18.67 -24.57 3.74
N THR A 207 17.65 -24.10 4.46
CA THR A 207 17.58 -24.23 5.91
C THR A 207 17.57 -25.70 6.35
N ALA A 208 16.80 -26.55 5.66
CA ALA A 208 16.75 -27.97 5.93
C ALA A 208 18.13 -28.65 5.69
N LEU A 209 18.83 -28.25 4.62
CA LEU A 209 20.17 -28.76 4.31
C LEU A 209 21.21 -28.36 5.37
N LEU A 210 21.25 -27.08 5.73
CA LEU A 210 22.19 -26.52 6.71
C LEU A 210 21.98 -27.09 8.11
N CYS A 211 20.75 -27.43 8.48
CA CYS A 211 20.39 -27.96 9.78
C CYS A 211 20.34 -29.50 9.80
N ARG A 212 20.73 -30.16 8.72
CA ARG A 212 20.74 -31.62 8.63
C ARG A 212 21.77 -32.19 9.64
N GLY A 213 21.29 -33.06 10.54
CA GLY A 213 22.13 -33.63 11.58
C GLY A 213 22.29 -32.81 12.86
N MET A 214 21.73 -31.62 12.93
CA MET A 214 21.77 -30.81 14.15
C MET A 214 20.74 -31.31 15.19
N ASP A 215 21.06 -31.10 16.49
CA ASP A 215 20.15 -31.43 17.59
C ASP A 215 18.82 -30.66 17.46
N ARG A 216 17.69 -31.39 17.41
CA ARG A 216 16.36 -30.83 17.24
C ARG A 216 15.95 -29.85 18.35
N ARG A 217 16.39 -30.05 19.59
CA ARG A 217 16.04 -29.14 20.70
C ARG A 217 16.76 -27.81 20.55
N LYS A 218 18.05 -27.84 20.19
CA LYS A 218 18.86 -26.62 19.97
C LYS A 218 18.33 -25.83 18.77
N THR A 219 18.08 -26.50 17.63
CA THR A 219 17.55 -25.88 16.43
C THR A 219 16.15 -25.30 16.64
N THR A 220 15.27 -26.00 17.38
CA THR A 220 13.92 -25.47 17.70
C THR A 220 13.98 -24.19 18.55
N ARG A 221 14.93 -24.13 19.51
CA ARG A 221 15.13 -22.94 20.34
C ARG A 221 15.67 -21.78 19.50
N PHE A 222 16.66 -22.03 18.66
CA PHE A 222 17.21 -21.05 17.73
C PHE A 222 16.13 -20.49 16.77
N PHE A 223 15.40 -21.38 16.11
CA PHE A 223 14.36 -20.96 15.16
C PHE A 223 13.15 -20.26 15.79
N ARG A 224 12.93 -20.43 17.10
CA ARG A 224 11.94 -19.60 17.80
C ARG A 224 12.34 -18.12 17.79
N GLY A 225 13.60 -17.81 18.12
CA GLY A 225 14.13 -16.43 18.07
C GLY A 225 14.24 -15.90 16.65
N ALA A 226 14.81 -16.70 15.74
CA ALA A 226 14.95 -16.34 14.33
C ALA A 226 13.60 -16.05 13.66
N GLN A 227 12.55 -16.82 13.99
CA GLN A 227 11.19 -16.59 13.51
C GLN A 227 10.61 -15.24 13.97
N ILE A 228 10.88 -14.84 15.21
CA ILE A 228 10.47 -13.53 15.73
C ILE A 228 11.19 -12.43 14.96
N GLY A 229 12.49 -12.54 14.74
CA GLY A 229 13.26 -11.61 13.92
C GLY A 229 12.77 -11.55 12.45
N GLY A 230 12.48 -12.72 11.86
CA GLY A 230 11.90 -12.80 10.50
C GLY A 230 10.56 -12.11 10.37
N ALA A 231 9.66 -12.33 11.35
CA ALA A 231 8.35 -11.67 11.38
C ALA A 231 8.47 -10.15 11.61
N ALA A 232 9.43 -9.69 12.41
CA ALA A 232 9.74 -8.28 12.59
C ALA A 232 10.24 -7.65 11.29
N ALA A 233 11.17 -8.30 10.58
CA ALA A 233 11.65 -7.85 9.28
C ALA A 233 10.52 -7.81 8.24
N MET A 234 9.64 -8.82 8.24
CA MET A 234 8.49 -8.84 7.34
C MET A 234 7.51 -7.70 7.63
N ALA A 235 7.22 -7.42 8.91
CA ALA A 235 6.37 -6.30 9.31
C ALA A 235 7.02 -4.94 8.95
N PHE A 236 8.33 -4.81 9.12
CA PHE A 236 9.06 -3.62 8.68
C PHE A 236 8.95 -3.41 7.16
N MET A 237 9.17 -4.45 6.37
CA MET A 237 9.06 -4.38 4.91
C MET A 237 7.62 -4.18 4.42
N HIS A 238 6.62 -4.70 5.16
CA HIS A 238 5.22 -4.41 4.90
C HIS A 238 4.95 -2.90 5.03
N GLY A 239 5.32 -2.29 6.16
CA GLY A 239 5.21 -0.84 6.36
C GLY A 239 5.93 -0.05 5.27
N ALA A 240 7.16 -0.44 4.92
CA ALA A 240 7.97 0.20 3.89
C ALA A 240 7.27 0.26 2.52
N GLN A 241 6.65 -0.83 2.10
CA GLN A 241 5.97 -0.93 0.81
C GLN A 241 4.59 -0.27 0.83
N ASP A 242 3.73 -0.63 1.78
CA ASP A 242 2.34 -0.20 1.77
C ASP A 242 2.18 1.23 2.27
N GLY A 243 2.98 1.66 3.24
CA GLY A 243 2.98 3.06 3.69
C GLY A 243 3.23 4.06 2.56
N GLN A 244 4.18 3.76 1.68
CA GLN A 244 4.48 4.63 0.53
C GLN A 244 3.34 4.68 -0.49
N LYS A 245 2.68 3.55 -0.75
CA LYS A 245 1.55 3.51 -1.69
C LYS A 245 0.44 4.47 -1.26
N PHE A 246 0.11 4.44 0.03
CA PHE A 246 -0.95 5.30 0.57
C PHE A 246 -0.53 6.76 0.68
N MET A 247 0.75 7.05 0.95
CA MET A 247 1.25 8.43 0.87
C MET A 247 1.19 8.99 -0.55
N GLY A 248 1.44 8.15 -1.58
CA GLY A 248 1.23 8.54 -2.98
C GLY A 248 -0.20 8.96 -3.27
N VAL A 249 -1.18 8.20 -2.76
CA VAL A 249 -2.61 8.54 -2.89
C VAL A 249 -3.00 9.77 -2.07
N PHE A 250 -2.42 9.93 -0.88
CA PHE A 250 -2.62 11.13 -0.07
C PHE A 250 -2.18 12.38 -0.84
N MET A 251 -1.00 12.35 -1.44
CA MET A 251 -0.50 13.46 -2.26
C MET A 251 -1.37 13.72 -3.49
N LEU A 252 -1.86 12.63 -4.14
CA LEU A 252 -2.81 12.75 -5.24
C LEU A 252 -4.06 13.53 -4.81
N GLY A 253 -4.66 13.19 -3.67
CA GLY A 253 -5.84 13.87 -3.14
C GLY A 253 -5.59 15.34 -2.82
N VAL A 254 -4.43 15.66 -2.20
CA VAL A 254 -4.06 17.04 -1.89
C VAL A 254 -3.86 17.87 -3.16
N PHE A 255 -3.18 17.33 -4.17
CA PHE A 255 -2.93 18.06 -5.41
C PHE A 255 -4.19 18.25 -6.24
N LEU A 256 -5.08 17.27 -6.30
CA LEU A 256 -6.38 17.42 -6.95
C LEU A 256 -7.23 18.52 -6.29
N ALA A 257 -7.29 18.50 -4.96
CA ALA A 257 -8.03 19.51 -4.20
C ALA A 257 -7.45 20.94 -4.33
N SER A 258 -6.13 21.04 -4.61
CA SER A 258 -5.43 22.31 -4.82
C SER A 258 -5.45 22.79 -6.27
N GLY A 259 -6.07 22.07 -7.18
CA GLY A 259 -6.07 22.39 -8.62
C GLY A 259 -4.72 22.18 -9.33
N ASN A 260 -3.76 21.53 -8.66
CA ASN A 260 -2.39 21.29 -9.14
C ASN A 260 -2.14 19.83 -9.55
N GLY A 261 -3.13 19.16 -10.11
CA GLY A 261 -3.05 17.75 -10.51
C GLY A 261 -1.92 17.39 -11.50
N ASP A 262 -1.21 18.37 -12.03
CA ASP A 262 -0.12 18.21 -13.01
C ASP A 262 1.27 18.08 -12.39
N ALA A 263 1.40 17.97 -11.06
CA ALA A 263 2.70 17.84 -10.41
C ALA A 263 3.37 16.51 -10.79
N ALA A 264 4.36 16.57 -11.68
CA ALA A 264 5.06 15.37 -12.16
C ALA A 264 5.96 14.72 -11.10
N GLN A 265 6.44 15.49 -10.13
CA GLN A 265 7.29 15.03 -9.03
C GLN A 265 6.98 15.81 -7.74
N PHE A 266 7.07 15.12 -6.60
CA PHE A 266 6.87 15.71 -5.29
C PHE A 266 7.82 15.07 -4.27
N THR A 267 8.12 15.82 -3.21
CA THR A 267 8.82 15.29 -2.04
C THR A 267 7.80 15.06 -0.91
N LEU A 268 7.90 13.90 -0.25
CA LEU A 268 7.04 13.57 0.88
C LEU A 268 7.53 14.34 2.11
N PRO A 269 6.68 15.18 2.74
CA PRO A 269 7.08 15.90 3.94
C PRO A 269 7.11 14.98 5.16
N LEU A 270 8.03 15.25 6.10
CA LEU A 270 8.23 14.42 7.29
C LEU A 270 6.96 14.30 8.15
N TRP A 271 6.15 15.36 8.25
CA TRP A 271 4.90 15.31 9.00
C TRP A 271 3.91 14.28 8.44
N LEU A 272 3.85 14.15 7.10
CA LEU A 272 2.98 13.15 6.44
C LEU A 272 3.51 11.73 6.67
N MET A 273 4.83 11.54 6.59
CA MET A 273 5.44 10.24 6.90
C MET A 273 5.10 9.79 8.32
N ILE A 274 5.22 10.70 9.30
CA ILE A 274 4.89 10.42 10.70
C ILE A 274 3.39 10.13 10.86
N LEU A 275 2.52 10.95 10.26
CA LEU A 275 1.08 10.75 10.32
C LEU A 275 0.67 9.38 9.76
N CYS A 276 1.10 9.04 8.56
CA CYS A 276 0.78 7.77 7.92
C CYS A 276 1.36 6.58 8.71
N SER A 277 2.59 6.71 9.24
CA SER A 277 3.21 5.69 10.09
C SER A 277 2.42 5.43 11.35
N LEU A 278 1.95 6.49 12.02
CA LEU A 278 1.13 6.39 13.24
C LEU A 278 -0.22 5.74 12.95
N VAL A 279 -0.92 6.18 11.91
CA VAL A 279 -2.23 5.63 11.56
C VAL A 279 -2.13 4.14 11.20
N MET A 280 -1.12 3.75 10.42
CA MET A 280 -0.87 2.34 10.10
C MET A 280 -0.54 1.51 11.35
N ALA A 281 0.29 2.02 12.25
CA ALA A 281 0.64 1.34 13.50
C ALA A 281 -0.58 1.17 14.41
N VAL A 282 -1.43 2.18 14.53
CA VAL A 282 -2.69 2.10 15.27
C VAL A 282 -3.61 1.06 14.66
N GLY A 283 -3.79 1.07 13.33
CA GLY A 283 -4.54 0.04 12.62
C GLY A 283 -3.99 -1.37 12.90
N THR A 284 -2.68 -1.57 12.79
CA THR A 284 -2.01 -2.83 13.08
C THR A 284 -2.26 -3.28 14.54
N SER A 285 -2.31 -2.37 15.49
CA SER A 285 -2.52 -2.66 16.91
C SER A 285 -3.91 -3.21 17.23
N VAL A 286 -4.91 -2.95 16.39
CA VAL A 286 -6.27 -3.54 16.50
C VAL A 286 -6.22 -5.06 16.30
N GLY A 287 -5.34 -5.54 15.43
CA GLY A 287 -5.05 -6.95 15.19
C GLY A 287 -6.10 -7.66 14.33
N GLY A 288 -5.65 -8.28 13.26
CA GLY A 288 -6.50 -9.05 12.34
C GLY A 288 -6.46 -10.55 12.63
N TYR A 289 -7.00 -11.01 13.75
CA TYR A 289 -6.95 -12.43 14.16
C TYR A 289 -7.51 -13.40 13.12
N ARG A 290 -8.53 -12.98 12.35
CA ARG A 290 -9.13 -13.81 11.28
C ARG A 290 -8.11 -14.08 10.17
N ILE A 291 -7.37 -13.05 9.78
CA ILE A 291 -6.33 -13.15 8.75
C ILE A 291 -5.13 -13.96 9.26
N ILE A 292 -4.70 -13.74 10.52
CA ILE A 292 -3.64 -14.56 11.14
C ILE A 292 -4.00 -16.04 11.08
N LYS A 293 -5.28 -16.38 11.33
CA LYS A 293 -5.76 -17.77 11.25
C LYS A 293 -5.74 -18.29 9.82
N ALA A 294 -6.32 -17.56 8.88
CA ALA A 294 -6.41 -17.97 7.47
C ALA A 294 -5.01 -18.22 6.86
N VAL A 295 -4.11 -17.27 6.99
CA VAL A 295 -2.76 -17.33 6.39
C VAL A 295 -1.82 -18.24 7.18
N GLY A 296 -1.86 -18.15 8.51
CA GLY A 296 -0.90 -18.85 9.36
C GLY A 296 -1.28 -20.30 9.69
N MET A 297 -2.58 -20.64 9.71
CA MET A 297 -3.03 -21.97 10.15
C MET A 297 -3.71 -22.76 9.03
N ASP A 298 -4.52 -22.08 8.20
CA ASP A 298 -5.37 -22.77 7.24
C ASP A 298 -4.68 -23.02 5.91
N MET A 299 -3.66 -22.21 5.55
CA MET A 299 -2.96 -22.32 4.26
C MET A 299 -1.95 -23.46 4.22
N VAL A 300 -1.01 -23.49 5.16
CA VAL A 300 0.07 -24.50 5.29
C VAL A 300 0.39 -24.70 6.75
N LYS A 301 0.51 -25.96 7.19
CA LYS A 301 1.02 -26.27 8.54
C LYS A 301 2.54 -26.15 8.57
N LEU A 302 3.05 -25.09 9.19
CA LEU A 302 4.47 -24.77 9.25
C LEU A 302 5.11 -25.14 10.60
N GLU A 303 6.35 -25.61 10.54
CA GLU A 303 7.27 -25.67 11.67
C GLU A 303 8.01 -24.32 11.81
N LYS A 304 8.68 -24.08 12.95
CA LYS A 304 9.36 -22.80 13.24
C LYS A 304 10.40 -22.42 12.19
N TYR A 305 11.24 -23.36 11.77
CA TYR A 305 12.24 -23.10 10.73
C TYR A 305 11.61 -22.78 9.38
N GLN A 306 10.47 -23.39 9.08
CA GLN A 306 9.73 -23.14 7.86
C GLN A 306 9.07 -21.74 7.86
N GLY A 307 8.51 -21.34 8.99
CA GLY A 307 7.99 -19.99 9.14
C GLY A 307 9.09 -18.94 9.00
N PHE A 308 10.26 -19.17 9.65
CA PHE A 308 11.43 -18.32 9.47
C PHE A 308 11.86 -18.21 8.00
N ALA A 309 11.94 -19.35 7.30
CA ALA A 309 12.30 -19.37 5.88
C ALA A 309 11.31 -18.57 5.02
N ALA A 310 10.00 -18.68 5.32
CA ALA A 310 8.96 -17.91 4.62
C ALA A 310 9.10 -16.41 4.88
N ASP A 311 9.34 -16.00 6.13
CA ASP A 311 9.48 -14.60 6.50
C ASP A 311 10.73 -13.98 5.88
N LEU A 312 11.85 -14.69 5.94
CA LEU A 312 13.11 -14.26 5.34
C LEU A 312 12.98 -14.10 3.82
N ALA A 313 12.37 -15.10 3.15
CA ALA A 313 12.17 -15.09 1.71
C ALA A 313 11.25 -13.94 1.27
N ALA A 314 10.14 -13.73 1.97
CA ALA A 314 9.22 -12.64 1.68
C ALA A 314 9.88 -11.27 1.91
N SER A 315 10.57 -11.08 3.03
CA SER A 315 11.27 -9.82 3.33
C SER A 315 12.36 -9.53 2.30
N ALA A 316 13.14 -10.54 1.89
CA ALA A 316 14.16 -10.38 0.85
C ALA A 316 13.54 -10.00 -0.50
N CYS A 317 12.43 -10.62 -0.89
CA CYS A 317 11.71 -10.29 -2.12
C CYS A 317 11.22 -8.83 -2.11
N LEU A 318 10.63 -8.37 -0.99
CA LEU A 318 10.17 -6.99 -0.82
C LEU A 318 11.34 -6.01 -0.83
N LEU A 319 12.47 -6.36 -0.21
CA LEU A 319 13.65 -5.51 -0.21
C LEU A 319 14.24 -5.36 -1.62
N VAL A 320 14.33 -6.44 -2.39
CA VAL A 320 14.78 -6.39 -3.79
C VAL A 320 13.86 -5.50 -4.61
N SER A 321 12.54 -5.67 -4.51
CA SER A 321 11.59 -4.84 -5.26
C SER A 321 11.67 -3.37 -4.90
N PHE A 322 11.94 -3.04 -3.63
CA PHE A 322 12.10 -1.68 -3.17
C PHE A 322 13.26 -0.95 -3.84
N PHE A 323 14.39 -1.63 -4.03
CA PHE A 323 15.58 -1.05 -4.68
C PHE A 323 15.59 -1.16 -6.21
N THR A 324 14.66 -1.88 -6.83
CA THR A 324 14.58 -2.06 -8.28
C THR A 324 13.64 -1.06 -8.98
N GLY A 325 13.68 0.23 -8.59
CA GLY A 325 13.00 1.30 -9.32
C GLY A 325 11.56 1.59 -8.90
N GLY A 326 11.21 1.37 -7.63
CA GLY A 326 9.90 1.75 -7.09
C GLY A 326 8.75 0.89 -7.61
N ILE A 327 9.02 -0.38 -7.88
CA ILE A 327 8.01 -1.33 -8.34
C ILE A 327 7.03 -1.61 -7.18
N PRO A 328 5.74 -1.27 -7.30
CA PRO A 328 4.76 -1.57 -6.29
C PRO A 328 4.42 -3.06 -6.31
N VAL A 329 4.88 -3.79 -5.30
CA VAL A 329 4.57 -5.22 -5.12
C VAL A 329 3.53 -5.43 -4.03
N SER A 330 2.78 -6.53 -4.13
CA SER A 330 1.85 -6.93 -3.08
C SER A 330 2.58 -7.64 -1.95
N THR A 331 2.54 -7.05 -0.75
CA THR A 331 3.09 -7.63 0.47
C THR A 331 2.39 -8.94 0.82
N THR A 332 1.07 -9.01 0.70
CA THR A 332 0.26 -10.21 0.93
C THR A 332 0.58 -11.32 -0.05
N HIS A 333 0.68 -11.02 -1.36
CA HIS A 333 1.03 -12.03 -2.36
C HIS A 333 2.45 -12.55 -2.15
N THR A 334 3.42 -11.67 -1.90
CA THR A 334 4.80 -12.06 -1.61
C THR A 334 4.86 -13.01 -0.39
N LYS A 335 4.16 -12.65 0.69
CA LYS A 335 4.14 -13.45 1.91
C LYS A 335 3.45 -14.78 1.72
N THR A 336 2.28 -14.80 1.11
CA THR A 336 1.49 -16.02 0.92
C THR A 336 2.18 -16.98 -0.06
N THR A 337 2.75 -16.48 -1.15
CA THR A 337 3.52 -17.31 -2.09
C THR A 337 4.81 -17.83 -1.49
N ALA A 338 5.49 -17.07 -0.61
CA ALA A 338 6.64 -17.58 0.14
C ALA A 338 6.24 -18.73 1.10
N ILE A 339 5.10 -18.61 1.80
CA ILE A 339 4.53 -19.69 2.62
C ILE A 339 4.22 -20.92 1.76
N MET A 340 3.61 -20.72 0.60
CA MET A 340 3.30 -21.80 -0.33
C MET A 340 4.57 -22.48 -0.87
N GLY A 341 5.60 -21.69 -1.23
CA GLY A 341 6.91 -22.20 -1.65
C GLY A 341 7.58 -23.08 -0.58
N VAL A 342 7.54 -22.63 0.67
CA VAL A 342 8.02 -23.41 1.83
C VAL A 342 7.21 -24.71 2.00
N GLY A 343 5.90 -24.64 1.88
CA GLY A 343 5.02 -25.83 1.92
C GLY A 343 5.32 -26.81 0.79
N ALA A 344 5.48 -26.31 -0.42
CA ALA A 344 5.80 -27.09 -1.63
C ALA A 344 7.18 -27.73 -1.55
N ALA A 345 8.15 -27.12 -0.84
CA ALA A 345 9.46 -27.73 -0.60
C ALA A 345 9.37 -29.06 0.17
N LYS A 346 8.32 -29.26 0.94
CA LYS A 346 8.02 -30.55 1.61
C LYS A 346 7.23 -31.47 0.66
N ARG A 347 6.09 -30.99 0.17
CA ARG A 347 5.24 -31.67 -0.85
C ARG A 347 4.21 -30.68 -1.41
N LEU A 348 3.91 -30.75 -2.71
CA LEU A 348 2.93 -29.85 -3.36
C LEU A 348 1.52 -29.97 -2.76
N SER A 349 1.13 -31.19 -2.32
CA SER A 349 -0.16 -31.44 -1.67
C SER A 349 -0.30 -30.83 -0.26
N ALA A 350 0.77 -30.26 0.32
CA ALA A 350 0.71 -29.56 1.61
C ALA A 350 0.12 -28.16 1.51
N VAL A 351 -0.06 -27.64 0.28
CA VAL A 351 -0.54 -26.29 0.00
C VAL A 351 -2.03 -26.32 -0.36
N LYS A 352 -2.82 -25.48 0.30
CA LYS A 352 -4.23 -25.25 -0.07
C LYS A 352 -4.30 -24.24 -1.21
N TRP A 353 -4.41 -24.71 -2.42
CA TRP A 353 -4.46 -23.87 -3.63
C TRP A 353 -5.76 -23.06 -3.79
N SER A 354 -6.82 -23.38 -3.04
CA SER A 354 -8.07 -22.60 -3.05
C SER A 354 -7.87 -21.14 -2.62
N VAL A 355 -6.94 -20.88 -1.70
CA VAL A 355 -6.62 -19.53 -1.23
C VAL A 355 -6.12 -18.63 -2.36
N VAL A 356 -5.43 -19.20 -3.35
CA VAL A 356 -4.96 -18.45 -4.54
C VAL A 356 -6.10 -17.87 -5.34
N LYS A 357 -7.20 -18.64 -5.52
CA LYS A 357 -8.38 -18.18 -6.25
C LYS A 357 -9.03 -16.97 -5.58
N GLU A 358 -9.12 -17.00 -4.24
CA GLU A 358 -9.70 -15.91 -3.45
C GLU A 358 -8.84 -14.63 -3.56
N MET A 359 -7.52 -14.77 -3.57
CA MET A 359 -6.60 -13.65 -3.73
C MET A 359 -6.71 -12.99 -5.10
N VAL A 360 -6.86 -13.79 -6.17
CA VAL A 360 -6.99 -13.29 -7.56
C VAL A 360 -8.27 -12.48 -7.73
N LEU A 361 -9.37 -12.83 -7.04
CA LEU A 361 -10.65 -12.13 -7.11
C LEU A 361 -10.60 -10.68 -6.58
N THR A 362 -9.61 -10.33 -5.76
CA THR A 362 -9.45 -8.98 -5.23
C THR A 362 -9.33 -7.95 -6.34
N PHE A 363 -8.57 -8.25 -7.37
CA PHE A 363 -8.27 -7.30 -8.44
C PHE A 363 -9.51 -6.93 -9.27
N PRO A 364 -10.22 -7.89 -9.91
CA PRO A 364 -11.42 -7.58 -10.67
C PRO A 364 -12.57 -7.10 -9.77
N GLY A 365 -12.70 -7.66 -8.57
CA GLY A 365 -13.76 -7.29 -7.63
C GLY A 365 -13.67 -5.83 -7.17
N CYS A 366 -12.52 -5.42 -6.66
CA CYS A 366 -12.32 -4.05 -6.20
C CYS A 366 -12.32 -3.05 -7.37
N GLY A 367 -11.79 -3.43 -8.53
CA GLY A 367 -11.83 -2.59 -9.73
C GLY A 367 -13.25 -2.30 -10.20
N LEU A 368 -14.10 -3.32 -10.22
CA LEU A 368 -15.52 -3.16 -10.56
C LEU A 368 -16.26 -2.30 -9.54
N ILE A 369 -16.03 -2.52 -8.24
CA ILE A 369 -16.65 -1.71 -7.19
C ILE A 369 -16.16 -0.26 -7.30
N GLY A 370 -14.86 -0.02 -7.52
CA GLY A 370 -14.31 1.32 -7.72
C GLY A 370 -14.93 2.04 -8.92
N PHE A 371 -15.10 1.34 -10.03
CA PHE A 371 -15.77 1.86 -11.22
C PHE A 371 -17.24 2.22 -10.92
N LEU A 372 -18.00 1.31 -10.36
CA LEU A 372 -19.43 1.51 -10.09
C LEU A 372 -19.67 2.63 -9.06
N MET A 373 -18.85 2.69 -8.01
CA MET A 373 -18.96 3.73 -6.98
C MET A 373 -18.58 5.11 -7.55
N ALA A 374 -17.53 5.20 -8.36
CA ALA A 374 -17.16 6.46 -9.00
C ALA A 374 -18.26 6.92 -9.99
N TRP A 375 -18.75 6.03 -10.82
CA TRP A 375 -19.84 6.32 -11.74
C TRP A 375 -21.12 6.79 -11.02
N LEU A 376 -21.45 6.15 -9.87
CA LEU A 376 -22.62 6.54 -9.07
C LEU A 376 -22.39 7.89 -8.39
N PHE A 377 -21.25 8.10 -7.74
CA PHE A 377 -20.96 9.32 -6.97
C PHE A 377 -20.88 10.55 -7.86
N MET A 378 -20.26 10.45 -9.05
CA MET A 378 -20.22 11.54 -10.03
C MET A 378 -21.61 11.92 -10.59
N ARG A 379 -22.63 11.09 -10.40
CA ARG A 379 -24.03 11.42 -10.76
C ARG A 379 -24.85 12.00 -9.62
N LEU A 380 -24.41 11.74 -8.37
CA LEU A 380 -25.13 12.20 -7.19
C LEU A 380 -24.57 13.51 -6.64
N PHE A 381 -23.31 13.75 -6.87
CA PHE A 381 -22.55 14.90 -6.37
C PHE A 381 -21.88 15.66 -7.51
#